data_2b8b102c92e04f31bab66a01b782857d
#
_entry.id   2b8b102c92e04f31bab66a01b782857d
#
_cell.length_a   1.000
_cell.length_b   1.000
_cell.length_c   1.000
_cell.angle_alpha   90.00
_cell.angle_beta   90.00
_cell.angle_gamma   90.00
#
_symmetry.space_group_name_H-M   'P 1'
#
loop_
_entity.id
_entity.type
_entity.pdbx_description
1 polymer ?
#
loop_
_entity_poly.entity_id
_entity_poly.type
_entity_poly.pdbx_seq_one_letter_code
_entity_poly.pdbx_strand_id
1 'polypeptide(L)'
;MFDYKKFENDLVAAMEATLHKWAEEYDDIYLLSLDCARDMTSVGMMANTEQHLNEESDAEDDDYWFYKYCEEEWELFEAGGLAKEISSYMRQYAEENDARFTDPETFEFTEEFDEHCDQMIDACERAIRRLRQSVHQDFPKLLLSFHIREYLDDEERAEFFASVNSKEASEEYAAHIEDFN
;
A
#
# COMPACT_ATOMS: atom_id res chain seq x y z
N MET A 1 23.22 4.26 -6.32
CA MET A 1 21.96 4.23 -7.13
C MET A 1 21.04 3.25 -6.45
N PHE A 2 19.76 3.60 -6.27
CA PHE A 2 18.75 2.71 -5.67
C PHE A 2 18.47 1.50 -6.59
N ASP A 3 18.39 0.32 -6.01
CA ASP A 3 18.08 -0.90 -6.75
C ASP A 3 16.56 -1.17 -6.69
N TYR A 4 15.82 -0.52 -7.59
CA TYR A 4 14.36 -0.65 -7.68
C TYR A 4 13.91 -2.08 -7.95
N LYS A 5 14.73 -2.90 -8.65
CA LYS A 5 14.38 -4.29 -8.93
C LYS A 5 14.51 -5.18 -7.70
N LYS A 6 15.56 -4.94 -6.89
CA LYS A 6 15.70 -5.60 -5.59
C LYS A 6 14.56 -5.19 -4.67
N PHE A 7 14.27 -3.89 -4.58
CA PHE A 7 13.16 -3.34 -3.79
C PHE A 7 11.82 -3.98 -4.15
N GLU A 8 11.46 -4.04 -5.46
CA GLU A 8 10.26 -4.72 -5.95
C GLU A 8 10.21 -6.20 -5.50
N ASN A 9 11.32 -6.94 -5.62
CA ASN A 9 11.37 -8.34 -5.21
C ASN A 9 11.20 -8.51 -3.69
N ASP A 10 11.84 -7.67 -2.91
CA ASP A 10 11.75 -7.69 -1.45
C ASP A 10 10.33 -7.35 -0.98
N LEU A 11 9.64 -6.39 -1.64
CA LEU A 11 8.25 -6.06 -1.36
C LEU A 11 7.32 -7.25 -1.61
N VAL A 12 7.44 -7.94 -2.77
CA VAL A 12 6.63 -9.13 -3.05
C VAL A 12 6.82 -10.18 -1.96
N ALA A 13 8.07 -10.47 -1.62
CA ALA A 13 8.37 -11.47 -0.58
C ALA A 13 7.82 -11.06 0.80
N ALA A 14 7.90 -9.77 1.14
CA ALA A 14 7.39 -9.25 2.40
C ALA A 14 5.86 -9.34 2.48
N MET A 15 5.15 -8.91 1.42
CA MET A 15 3.70 -8.98 1.34
C MET A 15 3.18 -10.42 1.38
N GLU A 16 3.79 -11.33 0.62
CA GLU A 16 3.44 -12.76 0.64
C GLU A 16 3.62 -13.36 2.05
N ALA A 17 4.78 -13.13 2.66
CA ALA A 17 5.07 -13.66 3.99
C ALA A 17 4.12 -13.11 5.06
N THR A 18 3.79 -11.81 4.98
CA THR A 18 2.88 -11.15 5.92
C THR A 18 1.45 -11.66 5.74
N LEU A 19 0.97 -11.75 4.49
CA LEU A 19 -0.37 -12.28 4.21
C LEU A 19 -0.54 -13.71 4.69
N HIS A 20 0.42 -14.59 4.41
CA HIS A 20 0.36 -15.97 4.89
C HIS A 20 0.43 -16.08 6.41
N LYS A 21 1.24 -15.25 7.08
CA LYS A 21 1.28 -15.17 8.55
C LYS A 21 -0.08 -14.77 9.12
N TRP A 22 -0.71 -13.75 8.57
CA TRP A 22 -2.03 -13.32 9.02
C TRP A 22 -3.11 -14.36 8.73
N ALA A 23 -3.04 -15.07 7.60
CA ALA A 23 -3.96 -16.13 7.26
C ALA A 23 -3.88 -17.38 8.14
N GLU A 24 -2.85 -17.50 9.00
CA GLU A 24 -2.81 -18.53 10.07
C GLU A 24 -3.78 -18.20 11.22
N GLU A 25 -4.12 -16.93 11.41
CA GLU A 25 -4.95 -16.44 12.52
C GLU A 25 -6.32 -15.94 12.05
N TYR A 26 -6.42 -15.43 10.79
CA TYR A 26 -7.59 -14.80 10.20
C TYR A 26 -7.94 -15.46 8.87
N ASP A 27 -9.13 -16.01 8.74
CA ASP A 27 -9.57 -16.72 7.53
C ASP A 27 -10.43 -15.86 6.58
N ASP A 28 -10.70 -14.62 6.97
CA ASP A 28 -11.62 -13.69 6.33
C ASP A 28 -10.96 -12.35 5.90
N ILE A 29 -9.64 -12.34 5.69
CA ILE A 29 -8.93 -11.17 5.16
C ILE A 29 -9.45 -10.88 3.75
N TYR A 30 -10.06 -9.71 3.56
CA TYR A 30 -10.66 -9.31 2.28
C TYR A 30 -9.89 -8.24 1.52
N LEU A 31 -9.06 -7.45 2.21
CA LEU A 31 -8.31 -6.34 1.61
C LEU A 31 -6.93 -6.23 2.25
N LEU A 32 -5.90 -6.07 1.41
CA LEU A 32 -4.51 -5.81 1.78
C LEU A 32 -4.01 -4.56 1.05
N SER A 33 -3.47 -3.61 1.78
CA SER A 33 -2.79 -2.43 1.24
C SER A 33 -1.30 -2.45 1.54
N LEU A 34 -0.51 -1.97 0.58
CA LEU A 34 0.86 -1.51 0.81
C LEU A 34 0.80 -0.02 1.13
N ASP A 35 1.26 0.35 2.32
CA ASP A 35 1.40 1.74 2.75
C ASP A 35 2.86 2.18 2.58
N CYS A 36 3.08 3.33 1.96
CA CYS A 36 4.39 3.92 1.79
C CYS A 36 4.39 5.35 2.34
N ALA A 37 5.43 5.68 3.11
CA ALA A 37 5.58 7.04 3.61
C ALA A 37 5.82 8.02 2.45
N ARG A 38 5.27 9.23 2.55
CA ARG A 38 5.38 10.29 1.55
C ARG A 38 6.83 10.64 1.17
N ASP A 39 7.73 10.57 2.12
CA ASP A 39 9.16 10.82 1.94
C ASP A 39 9.95 9.61 1.43
N MET A 40 9.26 8.54 1.04
CA MET A 40 9.84 7.29 0.54
C MET A 40 10.87 6.66 1.48
N THR A 41 10.69 6.81 2.80
CA THR A 41 11.62 6.27 3.80
C THR A 41 11.14 5.01 4.49
N SER A 42 9.87 4.65 4.34
CA SER A 42 9.32 3.44 4.96
C SER A 42 8.15 2.84 4.19
N VAL A 43 7.96 1.56 4.40
CA VAL A 43 6.78 0.80 3.94
C VAL A 43 6.19 0.00 5.09
N GLY A 44 4.88 -0.16 5.05
CA GLY A 44 4.10 -1.04 5.92
C GLY A 44 3.07 -1.81 5.11
N MET A 45 2.48 -2.81 5.72
CA MET A 45 1.34 -3.54 5.15
C MET A 45 0.18 -3.40 6.12
N MET A 46 -0.98 -3.13 5.58
CA MET A 46 -2.23 -3.02 6.30
C MET A 46 -3.23 -3.99 5.70
N ALA A 47 -4.07 -4.60 6.52
CA ALA A 47 -5.16 -5.43 6.02
C ALA A 47 -6.37 -5.34 6.92
N ASN A 48 -7.53 -5.64 6.35
CA ASN A 48 -8.77 -5.71 7.11
C ASN A 48 -9.45 -7.06 6.92
N THR A 49 -10.25 -7.45 7.92
CA THR A 49 -11.04 -8.67 7.94
C THR A 49 -12.52 -8.35 7.84
N GLU A 50 -13.30 -9.28 7.28
CA GLU A 50 -14.76 -9.15 7.25
C GLU A 50 -15.35 -9.08 8.68
N GLN A 51 -14.73 -9.80 9.63
CA GLN A 51 -15.15 -9.74 11.02
C GLN A 51 -14.99 -8.34 11.60
N HIS A 52 -13.81 -7.74 11.47
CA HIS A 52 -13.55 -6.38 12.00
C HIS A 52 -14.48 -5.35 11.35
N LEU A 53 -14.64 -5.38 10.03
CA LEU A 53 -15.54 -4.49 9.32
C LEU A 53 -16.98 -4.61 9.86
N ASN A 54 -17.50 -5.83 10.07
CA ASN A 54 -18.84 -6.04 10.61
C ASN A 54 -18.99 -5.69 12.10
N GLU A 55 -17.88 -5.60 12.86
CA GLU A 55 -17.88 -5.13 14.25
C GLU A 55 -17.93 -3.59 14.33
N GLU A 56 -17.34 -2.90 13.35
CA GLU A 56 -17.26 -1.44 13.32
C GLU A 56 -18.45 -0.77 12.63
N SER A 57 -19.01 -1.38 11.56
CA SER A 57 -20.10 -0.79 10.81
C SER A 57 -20.98 -1.85 10.12
N ASP A 58 -22.28 -1.61 10.08
CA ASP A 58 -23.22 -2.38 9.27
C ASP A 58 -23.26 -1.84 7.83
N ALA A 59 -23.49 -2.72 6.84
CA ALA A 59 -23.52 -2.36 5.41
C ALA A 59 -24.58 -1.29 5.04
N GLU A 60 -25.51 -0.99 5.93
CA GLU A 60 -26.56 0.02 5.78
C GLU A 60 -26.18 1.37 6.44
N ASP A 61 -25.04 1.43 7.14
CA ASP A 61 -24.57 2.63 7.83
C ASP A 61 -23.88 3.60 6.85
N ASP A 62 -24.03 4.89 7.11
CA ASP A 62 -23.49 5.96 6.25
C ASP A 62 -21.93 5.96 6.23
N ASP A 63 -21.29 5.40 7.25
CA ASP A 63 -19.83 5.33 7.41
C ASP A 63 -19.23 3.97 7.01
N TYR A 64 -20.03 3.04 6.50
CA TYR A 64 -19.56 1.70 6.08
C TYR A 64 -18.36 1.75 5.13
N TRP A 65 -18.39 2.65 4.14
CA TRP A 65 -17.32 2.76 3.14
C TRP A 65 -16.03 3.29 3.74
N PHE A 66 -16.12 4.15 4.76
CA PHE A 66 -14.98 4.62 5.52
C PHE A 66 -14.27 3.45 6.23
N TYR A 67 -14.99 2.65 7.02
CA TYR A 67 -14.40 1.47 7.68
C TYR A 67 -13.92 0.40 6.70
N LYS A 68 -14.54 0.31 5.53
CA LYS A 68 -14.16 -0.67 4.52
C LYS A 68 -12.85 -0.34 3.80
N TYR A 69 -12.62 0.93 3.46
CA TYR A 69 -11.55 1.34 2.55
C TYR A 69 -10.53 2.31 3.14
N CYS A 70 -10.76 2.91 4.30
CA CYS A 70 -9.79 3.75 4.98
C CYS A 70 -8.78 2.88 5.74
N GLU A 71 -7.55 2.85 5.28
CA GLU A 71 -6.48 2.02 5.84
C GLU A 71 -6.21 2.31 7.32
N GLU A 72 -6.51 3.52 7.81
CA GLU A 72 -6.29 3.92 9.21
C GLU A 72 -7.23 3.21 10.19
N GLU A 73 -8.36 2.69 9.71
CA GLU A 73 -9.38 2.02 10.50
C GLU A 73 -9.20 0.49 10.53
N TRP A 74 -8.21 -0.05 9.83
CA TRP A 74 -8.02 -1.50 9.73
C TRP A 74 -7.26 -2.08 10.92
N GLU A 75 -7.59 -3.33 11.28
CA GLU A 75 -7.06 -3.97 12.48
C GLU A 75 -5.63 -4.54 12.31
N LEU A 76 -5.23 -4.91 11.10
CA LEU A 76 -3.96 -5.59 10.85
C LEU A 76 -2.93 -4.61 10.30
N PHE A 77 -1.78 -4.53 11.00
CA PHE A 77 -0.65 -3.72 10.59
C PHE A 77 0.68 -4.44 10.81
N GLU A 78 1.55 -4.44 9.81
CA GLU A 78 2.90 -5.01 9.89
C GLU A 78 3.93 -4.04 9.28
N ALA A 79 4.84 -3.59 10.13
CA ALA A 79 6.01 -2.80 9.73
C ALA A 79 7.33 -3.42 10.26
N GLY A 80 7.24 -4.63 10.82
CA GLY A 80 8.37 -5.42 11.32
C GLY A 80 8.98 -6.32 10.25
N GLY A 81 9.80 -7.28 10.65
CA GLY A 81 10.34 -8.31 9.77
C GLY A 81 10.96 -7.76 8.49
N LEU A 82 10.55 -8.29 7.34
CA LEU A 82 11.03 -7.86 6.02
C LEU A 82 10.66 -6.41 5.68
N ALA A 83 9.49 -5.93 6.10
CA ALA A 83 9.09 -4.53 5.90
C ALA A 83 10.06 -3.56 6.59
N LYS A 84 10.53 -3.91 7.79
CA LYS A 84 11.55 -3.14 8.51
C LYS A 84 12.90 -3.13 7.79
N GLU A 85 13.30 -4.26 7.20
CA GLU A 85 14.55 -4.33 6.43
C GLU A 85 14.48 -3.47 5.17
N ILE A 86 13.37 -3.52 4.45
CA ILE A 86 13.09 -2.66 3.29
C ILE A 86 13.11 -1.19 3.70
N SER A 87 12.39 -0.81 4.74
CA SER A 87 12.35 0.56 5.27
C SER A 87 13.73 1.05 5.72
N SER A 88 14.56 0.16 6.28
CA SER A 88 15.94 0.52 6.64
C SER A 88 16.79 0.82 5.41
N TYR A 89 16.62 0.05 4.34
CA TYR A 89 17.31 0.29 3.07
C TYR A 89 16.86 1.60 2.41
N MET A 90 15.54 1.88 2.39
CA MET A 90 14.97 3.13 1.88
C MET A 90 15.52 4.34 2.63
N ARG A 91 15.49 4.30 3.96
CA ARG A 91 15.98 5.37 4.83
C ARG A 91 17.46 5.63 4.64
N GLN A 92 18.26 4.58 4.62
CA GLN A 92 19.69 4.71 4.37
C GLN A 92 19.97 5.40 3.02
N TYR A 93 19.23 5.02 1.98
CA TYR A 93 19.38 5.63 0.66
C TYR A 93 18.97 7.11 0.67
N ALA A 94 17.87 7.46 1.32
CA ALA A 94 17.42 8.85 1.46
C ALA A 94 18.46 9.69 2.22
N GLU A 95 19.00 9.20 3.34
CA GLU A 95 20.05 9.86 4.12
C GLU A 95 21.33 10.07 3.31
N GLU A 96 21.77 9.08 2.54
CA GLU A 96 22.98 9.17 1.69
C GLU A 96 22.79 10.14 0.51
N ASN A 97 21.55 10.47 0.14
CA ASN A 97 21.21 11.35 -0.99
C ASN A 97 20.49 12.64 -0.55
N ASP A 98 20.41 12.94 0.73
CA ASP A 98 19.70 14.10 1.27
C ASP A 98 20.05 15.42 0.54
N ALA A 99 21.34 15.68 0.30
CA ALA A 99 21.79 16.87 -0.44
C ALA A 99 21.40 16.92 -1.93
N ARG A 100 20.87 15.82 -2.48
CA ARG A 100 20.32 15.76 -3.85
C ARG A 100 18.81 15.85 -3.83
N PHE A 101 18.19 15.37 -2.76
CA PHE A 101 16.75 15.27 -2.62
C PHE A 101 16.12 16.49 -1.96
N THR A 102 16.91 17.28 -1.23
CA THR A 102 16.44 18.47 -0.52
C THR A 102 17.25 19.67 -0.91
N ASP A 103 16.60 20.75 -1.32
CA ASP A 103 17.26 22.03 -1.57
C ASP A 103 17.75 22.64 -0.24
N PRO A 104 19.04 22.93 -0.09
CA PRO A 104 19.62 23.39 1.18
C PRO A 104 19.21 24.82 1.57
N GLU A 105 18.60 25.60 0.65
CA GLU A 105 18.16 26.98 0.91
C GLU A 105 16.67 27.05 1.25
N THR A 106 15.84 26.26 0.53
CA THR A 106 14.38 26.28 0.69
C THR A 106 13.84 25.14 1.55
N PHE A 107 14.62 24.08 1.71
CA PHE A 107 14.21 22.81 2.34
C PHE A 107 13.06 22.10 1.62
N GLU A 108 12.84 22.42 0.37
CA GLU A 108 11.86 21.75 -0.51
C GLU A 108 12.50 20.55 -1.21
N PHE A 109 11.68 19.59 -1.62
CA PHE A 109 12.14 18.46 -2.43
C PHE A 109 12.53 18.94 -3.83
N THR A 110 13.50 18.25 -4.41
CA THR A 110 14.07 18.55 -5.73
C THR A 110 13.41 17.69 -6.82
N GLU A 111 13.57 18.08 -8.09
CA GLU A 111 13.18 17.24 -9.23
C GLU A 111 13.81 15.83 -9.19
N GLU A 112 15.02 15.69 -8.64
CA GLU A 112 15.66 14.37 -8.47
C GLU A 112 14.94 13.50 -7.42
N PHE A 113 14.33 14.12 -6.41
CA PHE A 113 13.49 13.40 -5.46
C PHE A 113 12.17 12.98 -6.12
N ASP A 114 11.54 13.85 -6.91
CA ASP A 114 10.30 13.51 -7.62
C ASP A 114 10.53 12.35 -8.60
N GLU A 115 11.63 12.36 -9.37
CA GLU A 115 12.01 11.23 -10.21
C GLU A 115 12.24 9.93 -9.42
N HIS A 116 12.78 10.03 -8.20
CA HIS A 116 12.93 8.88 -7.32
C HIS A 116 11.56 8.37 -6.83
N CYS A 117 10.65 9.25 -6.45
CA CYS A 117 9.29 8.92 -6.06
C CYS A 117 8.54 8.17 -7.17
N ASP A 118 8.58 8.67 -8.39
CA ASP A 118 7.94 8.04 -9.55
C ASP A 118 8.44 6.60 -9.75
N GLN A 119 9.76 6.39 -9.65
CA GLN A 119 10.34 5.05 -9.78
C GLN A 119 10.00 4.12 -8.61
N MET A 120 9.83 4.67 -7.40
CA MET A 120 9.39 3.93 -6.22
C MET A 120 7.92 3.51 -6.36
N ILE A 121 7.04 4.43 -6.79
CA ILE A 121 5.62 4.17 -7.07
C ILE A 121 5.49 3.05 -8.11
N ASP A 122 6.16 3.20 -9.24
CA ASP A 122 6.22 2.18 -10.29
C ASP A 122 6.65 0.80 -9.75
N ALA A 123 7.64 0.76 -8.86
CA ALA A 123 8.12 -0.49 -8.27
C ALA A 123 7.11 -1.10 -7.29
N CYS A 124 6.43 -0.28 -6.48
CA CYS A 124 5.34 -0.69 -5.60
C CYS A 124 4.17 -1.28 -6.39
N GLU A 125 3.72 -0.57 -7.42
CA GLU A 125 2.65 -1.05 -8.29
C GLU A 125 2.97 -2.39 -8.96
N ARG A 126 4.21 -2.53 -9.50
CA ARG A 126 4.64 -3.80 -10.09
C ARG A 126 4.70 -4.92 -9.05
N ALA A 127 5.14 -4.61 -7.82
CA ALA A 127 5.16 -5.59 -6.73
C ALA A 127 3.76 -6.09 -6.40
N ILE A 128 2.77 -5.20 -6.28
CA ILE A 128 1.38 -5.57 -5.98
C ILE A 128 0.75 -6.37 -7.14
N ARG A 129 1.00 -5.99 -8.41
CA ARG A 129 0.54 -6.78 -9.56
C ARG A 129 1.14 -8.19 -9.58
N ARG A 130 2.40 -8.34 -9.15
CA ARG A 130 3.04 -9.66 -9.00
C ARG A 130 2.45 -10.43 -7.83
N LEU A 131 2.22 -9.77 -6.70
CA LEU A 131 1.54 -10.38 -5.55
C LEU A 131 0.18 -10.94 -5.99
N ARG A 132 -0.65 -10.16 -6.71
CA ARG A 132 -1.94 -10.65 -7.24
C ARG A 132 -1.79 -11.97 -8.00
N GLN A 133 -0.76 -12.11 -8.83
CA GLN A 133 -0.54 -13.31 -9.61
C GLN A 133 -0.13 -14.51 -8.75
N SER A 134 0.68 -14.30 -7.70
CA SER A 134 1.16 -15.36 -6.85
C SER A 134 0.11 -15.86 -5.86
N VAL A 135 -0.71 -14.95 -5.29
CA VAL A 135 -1.66 -15.30 -4.22
C VAL A 135 -3.09 -15.58 -4.72
N HIS A 136 -3.36 -15.39 -6.00
CA HIS A 136 -4.72 -15.50 -6.55
C HIS A 136 -5.41 -16.85 -6.29
N GLN A 137 -4.66 -17.95 -6.26
CA GLN A 137 -5.22 -19.28 -6.02
C GLN A 137 -5.61 -19.48 -4.56
N ASP A 138 -4.81 -18.96 -3.64
CA ASP A 138 -5.01 -19.13 -2.20
C ASP A 138 -5.99 -18.07 -1.65
N PHE A 139 -5.98 -16.86 -2.24
CA PHE A 139 -6.79 -15.72 -1.84
C PHE A 139 -7.59 -15.13 -3.03
N PRO A 140 -8.55 -15.89 -3.60
CA PRO A 140 -9.23 -15.48 -4.85
C PRO A 140 -10.11 -14.24 -4.72
N LYS A 141 -10.52 -13.89 -3.51
CA LYS A 141 -11.39 -12.74 -3.21
C LYS A 141 -10.64 -11.55 -2.61
N LEU A 142 -9.34 -11.73 -2.29
CA LEU A 142 -8.55 -10.66 -1.68
C LEU A 142 -8.51 -9.45 -2.62
N LEU A 143 -8.84 -8.29 -2.11
CA LEU A 143 -8.62 -7.01 -2.78
C LEU A 143 -7.20 -6.51 -2.44
N LEU A 144 -6.59 -5.79 -3.36
CA LEU A 144 -5.28 -5.19 -3.17
C LEU A 144 -5.36 -3.70 -3.40
N SER A 145 -4.73 -2.92 -2.53
CA SER A 145 -4.61 -1.47 -2.68
C SER A 145 -3.18 -1.00 -2.47
N PHE A 146 -2.95 0.28 -2.74
CA PHE A 146 -1.70 0.97 -2.53
C PHE A 146 -1.99 2.37 -2.05
N HIS A 147 -1.33 2.76 -0.99
CA HIS A 147 -1.51 4.06 -0.39
C HIS A 147 -0.16 4.78 -0.20
N ILE A 148 -0.12 6.05 -0.59
CA ILE A 148 0.91 7.02 -0.19
C ILE A 148 0.15 8.26 0.26
N ARG A 149 0.16 8.49 1.56
CA ARG A 149 -0.59 9.60 2.14
C ARG A 149 -0.15 10.93 1.53
N GLU A 150 -1.13 11.75 1.13
CA GLU A 150 -0.91 13.10 0.57
C GLU A 150 -0.06 13.14 -0.70
N TYR A 151 0.08 12.01 -1.42
CA TYR A 151 0.87 11.97 -2.66
C TYR A 151 0.03 11.54 -3.85
N LEU A 152 -0.69 10.41 -3.74
CA LEU A 152 -1.61 9.95 -4.79
C LEU A 152 -2.97 10.62 -4.64
N ASP A 153 -3.50 11.16 -5.74
CA ASP A 153 -4.86 11.66 -5.76
C ASP A 153 -5.88 10.53 -5.94
N ASP A 154 -7.18 10.87 -5.85
CA ASP A 154 -8.26 9.90 -5.90
C ASP A 154 -8.37 9.20 -7.25
N GLU A 155 -8.07 9.89 -8.35
CA GLU A 155 -8.08 9.33 -9.71
C GLU A 155 -6.96 8.29 -9.85
N GLU A 156 -5.75 8.62 -9.42
CA GLU A 156 -4.59 7.71 -9.43
C GLU A 156 -4.83 6.47 -8.55
N ARG A 157 -5.39 6.66 -7.35
CA ARG A 157 -5.75 5.58 -6.44
C ARG A 157 -6.80 4.66 -7.05
N ALA A 158 -7.88 5.21 -7.63
CA ALA A 158 -8.94 4.45 -8.27
C ALA A 158 -8.44 3.70 -9.52
N GLU A 159 -7.62 4.33 -10.37
CA GLU A 159 -7.01 3.69 -11.53
C GLU A 159 -6.11 2.53 -11.12
N PHE A 160 -5.26 2.72 -10.12
CA PHE A 160 -4.43 1.65 -9.61
C PHE A 160 -5.27 0.49 -9.07
N PHE A 161 -6.26 0.78 -8.20
CA PHE A 161 -7.15 -0.23 -7.62
C PHE A 161 -7.86 -1.05 -8.71
N ALA A 162 -8.33 -0.38 -9.77
CA ALA A 162 -8.96 -1.03 -10.92
C ALA A 162 -7.99 -1.93 -11.72
N SER A 163 -6.71 -1.63 -11.71
CA SER A 163 -5.69 -2.39 -12.44
C SER A 163 -5.37 -3.76 -11.83
N VAL A 164 -5.71 -3.97 -10.54
CA VAL A 164 -5.36 -5.17 -9.78
C VAL A 164 -6.55 -5.93 -9.21
N ASN A 165 -7.75 -5.35 -9.25
CA ASN A 165 -8.95 -5.95 -8.68
C ASN A 165 -10.02 -6.26 -9.74
N SER A 166 -11.14 -6.86 -9.32
CA SER A 166 -12.26 -7.13 -10.22
C SER A 166 -12.96 -5.83 -10.63
N LYS A 167 -13.67 -5.88 -11.76
CA LYS A 167 -14.44 -4.72 -12.23
C LYS A 167 -15.50 -4.29 -11.21
N GLU A 168 -16.20 -5.24 -10.58
CA GLU A 168 -17.20 -4.94 -9.57
C GLU A 168 -16.63 -4.19 -8.37
N ALA A 169 -15.51 -4.69 -7.79
CA ALA A 169 -14.84 -4.04 -6.67
C ALA A 169 -14.31 -2.65 -7.06
N SER A 170 -13.85 -2.50 -8.30
CA SER A 170 -13.31 -1.23 -8.80
C SER A 170 -14.40 -0.17 -9.00
N GLU A 171 -15.57 -0.56 -9.51
CA GLU A 171 -16.72 0.33 -9.64
C GLU A 171 -17.24 0.77 -8.25
N GLU A 172 -17.24 -0.13 -7.27
CA GLU A 172 -17.60 0.16 -5.90
C GLU A 172 -16.59 1.12 -5.25
N TYR A 173 -15.29 0.81 -5.33
CA TYR A 173 -14.23 1.66 -4.78
C TYR A 173 -14.28 3.09 -5.33
N ALA A 174 -14.37 3.24 -6.64
CA ALA A 174 -14.44 4.55 -7.30
C ALA A 174 -15.72 5.34 -6.98
N ALA A 175 -16.84 4.65 -6.70
CA ALA A 175 -18.09 5.29 -6.35
C ALA A 175 -18.09 5.91 -4.95
N HIS A 176 -17.23 5.42 -4.06
CA HIS A 176 -17.20 5.80 -2.65
C HIS A 176 -15.85 6.39 -2.19
N ILE A 177 -14.93 6.67 -3.13
CA ILE A 177 -13.58 7.15 -2.77
C ILE A 177 -13.61 8.47 -1.97
N GLU A 178 -14.60 9.33 -2.19
CA GLU A 178 -14.79 10.57 -1.43
C GLU A 178 -15.28 10.32 0.01
N ASP A 179 -15.80 9.12 0.32
CA ASP A 179 -16.36 8.79 1.63
C ASP A 179 -15.27 8.38 2.64
N PHE A 180 -14.05 8.06 2.16
CA PHE A 180 -12.94 7.55 2.98
C PHE A 180 -11.60 8.29 2.78
N ASN A 181 -11.62 9.49 2.27
CA ASN A 181 -10.46 10.39 2.14
C ASN A 181 -10.38 11.44 3.24
#